data_2e3727046c1e7278ba7328cd4cbca581
#
_entry.id   2e3727046c1e7278ba7328cd4cbca581
#
_cell.length_a   1.000
_cell.length_b   1.000
_cell.length_c   1.000
_cell.angle_alpha   90.00
_cell.angle_beta   90.00
_cell.angle_gamma   90.00
#
_symmetry.space_group_name_H-M   'P 1'
#
loop_
_entity.id
_entity.type
_entity.pdbx_description
1 polymer ?
#
loop_
_entity_poly.entity_id
_entity_poly.type
_entity_poly.pdbx_seq_one_letter_code
_entity_poly.pdbx_strand_id
1 'polypeptide(L)'
;TRDHSLVADLIEAGQITEAEARVHPQRSVITRALGSDPRTQPDLFEITVEAGDRLLLCSDGLSTMLEDDQIAKILANHSEPQRCAAQLVNEAVGRGGYDNVTVIVVDVTGLAEQHRRKLTRKSRATAIMLALLLVAIIAGCAYGFNYLASNAAYLVAQDGKVAVYQGV
;
A
#
# COMPACT_ATOMS: atom_id res chain seq x y z
N THR A 1 12.56 -17.01 -4.32
CA THR A 1 12.74 -17.62 -2.98
C THR A 1 13.54 -18.91 -3.10
N ARG A 2 14.24 -19.29 -2.03
CA ARG A 2 14.92 -20.59 -1.99
C ARG A 2 13.89 -21.72 -2.01
N ASP A 3 14.09 -22.71 -2.85
CA ASP A 3 13.28 -23.94 -2.83
C ASP A 3 13.82 -24.92 -1.77
N HIS A 4 12.93 -25.51 -0.97
CA HIS A 4 13.27 -26.49 0.05
C HIS A 4 13.03 -27.91 -0.47
N SER A 5 13.69 -28.25 -1.57
CA SER A 5 13.67 -29.57 -2.18
C SER A 5 15.05 -30.20 -2.21
N LEU A 6 15.09 -31.52 -2.29
CA LEU A 6 16.36 -32.27 -2.43
C LEU A 6 17.14 -31.83 -3.67
N VAL A 7 16.43 -31.60 -4.77
CA VAL A 7 17.07 -31.18 -6.03
C VAL A 7 17.66 -29.77 -5.94
N ALA A 8 17.03 -28.86 -5.18
CA ALA A 8 17.61 -27.55 -4.92
C ALA A 8 18.92 -27.66 -4.12
N ASP A 9 18.97 -28.50 -3.11
CA ASP A 9 20.18 -28.75 -2.33
C ASP A 9 21.27 -29.36 -3.20
N LEU A 10 20.93 -30.26 -4.15
CA LEU A 10 21.89 -30.86 -5.10
C LEU A 10 22.43 -29.84 -6.11
N ILE A 11 21.59 -28.89 -6.58
CA ILE A 11 22.02 -27.79 -7.46
C ILE A 11 22.99 -26.88 -6.71
N GLU A 12 22.65 -26.47 -5.46
CA GLU A 12 23.53 -25.63 -4.64
C GLU A 12 24.89 -26.32 -4.34
N ALA A 13 24.88 -27.63 -4.18
CA ALA A 13 26.10 -28.42 -4.03
C ALA A 13 26.87 -28.64 -5.34
N GLY A 14 26.39 -28.17 -6.48
CA GLY A 14 26.99 -28.34 -7.80
C GLY A 14 26.98 -29.78 -8.31
N GLN A 15 26.10 -30.65 -7.76
CA GLN A 15 26.04 -32.06 -8.14
C GLN A 15 25.18 -32.32 -9.38
N ILE A 16 24.17 -31.47 -9.60
CA ILE A 16 23.31 -31.54 -10.78
C ILE A 16 23.04 -30.13 -11.31
N THR A 17 22.68 -30.04 -12.57
CA THR A 17 22.22 -28.80 -13.23
C THR A 17 20.71 -28.61 -13.03
N GLU A 18 20.19 -27.39 -13.29
CA GLU A 18 18.75 -27.11 -13.26
C GLU A 18 17.97 -28.00 -14.25
N ALA A 19 18.55 -28.28 -15.42
CA ALA A 19 17.91 -29.13 -16.42
C ALA A 19 17.79 -30.58 -15.92
N GLU A 20 18.82 -31.10 -15.25
CA GLU A 20 18.80 -32.45 -14.65
C GLU A 20 17.83 -32.52 -13.46
N ALA A 21 17.72 -31.46 -12.66
CA ALA A 21 16.79 -31.38 -11.54
C ALA A 21 15.32 -31.53 -11.99
N ARG A 22 14.94 -30.96 -13.13
CA ARG A 22 13.56 -31.03 -13.68
C ARG A 22 13.11 -32.45 -13.97
N VAL A 23 14.03 -33.33 -14.35
CA VAL A 23 13.75 -34.75 -14.69
C VAL A 23 14.22 -35.71 -13.60
N HIS A 24 14.72 -35.21 -12.47
CA HIS A 24 15.27 -36.03 -11.41
C HIS A 24 14.20 -36.93 -10.77
N PRO A 25 14.47 -38.22 -10.50
CA PRO A 25 13.49 -39.14 -9.91
C PRO A 25 12.96 -38.67 -8.54
N GLN A 26 13.77 -37.93 -7.80
CA GLN A 26 13.45 -37.43 -6.45
C GLN A 26 13.11 -35.93 -6.46
N ARG A 27 12.68 -35.35 -7.58
CA ARG A 27 12.36 -33.92 -7.68
C ARG A 27 11.24 -33.45 -6.75
N SER A 28 10.37 -34.36 -6.33
CA SER A 28 9.25 -34.08 -5.42
C SER A 28 9.59 -34.30 -3.94
N VAL A 29 10.85 -34.62 -3.61
CA VAL A 29 11.29 -34.77 -2.22
C VAL A 29 11.56 -33.41 -1.63
N ILE A 30 10.79 -33.01 -0.62
CA ILE A 30 10.96 -31.76 0.11
C ILE A 30 11.86 -31.97 1.33
N THR A 31 12.75 -31.00 1.57
CA THR A 31 13.72 -31.04 2.69
C THR A 31 13.25 -30.25 3.91
N ARG A 32 12.19 -29.43 3.75
CA ARG A 32 11.59 -28.68 4.85
C ARG A 32 10.06 -28.57 4.66
N ALA A 33 9.30 -28.94 5.70
CA ALA A 33 7.84 -28.82 5.69
C ALA A 33 7.35 -28.39 7.08
N LEU A 34 6.27 -27.60 7.10
CA LEU A 34 5.60 -27.23 8.35
C LEU A 34 4.97 -28.48 9.00
N GLY A 35 5.16 -28.62 10.30
CA GLY A 35 4.59 -29.71 11.08
C GLY A 35 5.44 -30.99 11.14
N SER A 36 6.48 -31.15 10.34
CA SER A 36 7.39 -32.30 10.38
C SER A 36 8.45 -32.20 11.50
N ASP A 37 8.95 -31.01 11.78
CA ASP A 37 9.85 -30.71 12.90
C ASP A 37 9.34 -29.45 13.63
N PRO A 38 9.09 -29.50 14.97
CA PRO A 38 8.65 -28.32 15.74
C PRO A 38 9.67 -27.16 15.72
N ARG A 39 10.92 -27.41 15.32
CA ARG A 39 11.97 -26.39 15.18
C ARG A 39 12.03 -25.76 13.79
N THR A 40 11.16 -26.17 12.87
CA THR A 40 11.13 -25.60 11.53
C THR A 40 10.85 -24.09 11.60
N GLN A 41 11.79 -23.29 11.07
CA GLN A 41 11.67 -21.85 11.00
C GLN A 41 11.51 -21.41 9.53
N PRO A 42 10.72 -20.36 9.27
CA PRO A 42 10.64 -19.78 7.95
C PRO A 42 11.94 -19.04 7.57
N ASP A 43 12.27 -19.04 6.29
CA ASP A 43 13.31 -18.15 5.77
C ASP A 43 12.69 -16.77 5.58
N LEU A 44 13.36 -15.75 6.13
CA LEU A 44 12.95 -14.35 6.02
C LEU A 44 13.96 -13.60 5.14
N PHE A 45 13.45 -12.81 4.23
CA PHE A 45 14.27 -11.93 3.39
C PHE A 45 13.48 -10.67 3.06
N GLU A 46 14.22 -9.60 2.80
CA GLU A 46 13.65 -8.32 2.40
C GLU A 46 14.05 -8.03 0.96
N ILE A 47 13.12 -7.52 0.18
CA ILE A 47 13.36 -7.05 -1.18
C ILE A 47 12.97 -5.58 -1.28
N THR A 48 13.80 -4.80 -1.96
CA THR A 48 13.45 -3.43 -2.31
C THR A 48 12.60 -3.45 -3.57
N VAL A 49 11.47 -2.77 -3.54
CA VAL A 49 10.55 -2.66 -4.68
C VAL A 49 10.37 -1.21 -5.08
N GLU A 50 10.30 -0.95 -6.38
CA GLU A 50 10.09 0.37 -6.96
C GLU A 50 8.76 0.46 -7.71
N ALA A 51 8.31 1.70 -7.94
CA ALA A 51 7.11 1.92 -8.75
C ALA A 51 7.35 1.43 -10.18
N GLY A 52 6.49 0.54 -10.66
CA GLY A 52 6.64 -0.13 -11.95
C GLY A 52 7.06 -1.59 -11.84
N ASP A 53 7.54 -2.03 -10.68
CA ASP A 53 7.85 -3.44 -10.46
C ASP A 53 6.60 -4.29 -10.46
N ARG A 54 6.74 -5.52 -10.92
CA ARG A 54 5.72 -6.56 -10.88
C ARG A 54 6.22 -7.77 -10.12
N LEU A 55 5.50 -8.16 -9.06
CA LEU A 55 5.82 -9.31 -8.23
C LEU A 55 4.88 -10.46 -8.56
N LEU A 56 5.44 -11.67 -8.57
CA LEU A 56 4.71 -12.91 -8.70
C LEU A 56 4.88 -13.74 -7.43
N LEU A 57 3.76 -14.15 -6.82
CA LEU A 57 3.72 -15.18 -5.80
C LEU A 57 2.91 -16.35 -6.36
N CYS A 58 3.48 -17.54 -6.33
CA CYS A 58 2.82 -18.72 -6.87
C CYS A 58 3.15 -19.97 -6.05
N SER A 59 2.30 -21.00 -6.20
CA SER A 59 2.63 -22.35 -5.77
C SER A 59 3.58 -23.02 -6.77
N ASP A 60 4.20 -24.12 -6.36
CA ASP A 60 5.06 -24.96 -7.18
C ASP A 60 4.34 -25.57 -8.38
N GLY A 61 3.01 -25.71 -8.33
CA GLY A 61 2.21 -26.11 -9.46
C GLY A 61 2.32 -25.19 -10.69
N LEU A 62 2.71 -23.91 -10.53
CA LEU A 62 3.03 -23.03 -11.64
C LEU A 62 4.43 -23.32 -12.18
N SER A 63 5.46 -23.27 -11.34
CA SER A 63 6.86 -23.39 -11.74
C SER A 63 7.25 -24.81 -12.19
N THR A 64 6.46 -25.82 -11.80
CA THR A 64 6.60 -27.18 -12.33
C THR A 64 6.08 -27.32 -13.79
N MET A 65 5.05 -26.55 -14.14
CA MET A 65 4.42 -26.60 -15.47
C MET A 65 4.99 -25.60 -16.47
N LEU A 66 5.46 -24.44 -16.01
CA LEU A 66 6.00 -23.37 -16.83
C LEU A 66 7.46 -23.10 -16.48
N GLU A 67 8.26 -22.83 -17.50
CA GLU A 67 9.63 -22.36 -17.33
C GLU A 67 9.67 -20.86 -17.03
N ASP A 68 10.73 -20.39 -16.37
CA ASP A 68 10.85 -19.00 -15.91
C ASP A 68 10.76 -17.99 -17.06
N ASP A 69 11.32 -18.32 -18.25
CA ASP A 69 11.24 -17.45 -19.41
C ASP A 69 9.81 -17.36 -19.99
N GLN A 70 9.00 -18.39 -19.83
CA GLN A 70 7.61 -18.40 -20.24
C GLN A 70 6.74 -17.60 -19.27
N ILE A 71 6.99 -17.77 -17.96
CA ILE A 71 6.36 -16.94 -16.89
C ILE A 71 6.70 -15.48 -17.14
N ALA A 72 7.97 -15.14 -17.35
CA ALA A 72 8.42 -13.77 -17.60
C ALA A 72 7.75 -13.15 -18.83
N LYS A 73 7.60 -13.90 -19.93
CA LYS A 73 6.89 -13.45 -21.14
C LYS A 73 5.43 -13.14 -20.87
N ILE A 74 4.74 -13.97 -20.09
CA ILE A 74 3.33 -13.75 -19.74
C ILE A 74 3.21 -12.51 -18.84
N LEU A 75 4.08 -12.38 -17.85
CA LEU A 75 4.12 -11.20 -16.96
C LEU A 75 4.35 -9.89 -17.73
N ALA A 76 5.21 -9.91 -18.74
CA ALA A 76 5.52 -8.73 -19.56
C ALA A 76 4.39 -8.35 -20.54
N ASN A 77 3.67 -9.35 -21.10
CA ASN A 77 2.70 -9.13 -22.16
C ASN A 77 1.29 -8.71 -21.67
N HIS A 78 1.00 -8.85 -20.38
CA HIS A 78 -0.31 -8.53 -19.82
C HIS A 78 -0.20 -7.33 -18.87
N SER A 79 -0.79 -6.19 -19.24
CA SER A 79 -0.77 -4.98 -18.42
C SER A 79 -1.64 -5.09 -17.16
N GLU A 80 -2.71 -5.89 -17.20
CA GLU A 80 -3.64 -6.04 -16.08
C GLU A 80 -3.28 -7.26 -15.22
N PRO A 81 -3.00 -7.09 -13.90
CA PRO A 81 -2.58 -8.18 -13.01
C PRO A 81 -3.54 -9.36 -12.99
N GLN A 82 -4.84 -9.09 -12.96
CA GLN A 82 -5.88 -10.12 -12.91
C GLN A 82 -5.87 -11.01 -14.18
N ARG A 83 -5.74 -10.41 -15.36
CA ARG A 83 -5.64 -11.14 -16.62
C ARG A 83 -4.34 -11.92 -16.71
N CYS A 84 -3.26 -11.33 -16.25
CA CYS A 84 -1.96 -11.98 -16.18
C CYS A 84 -2.01 -13.24 -15.31
N ALA A 85 -2.57 -13.15 -14.10
CA ALA A 85 -2.75 -14.29 -13.21
C ALA A 85 -3.62 -15.39 -13.83
N ALA A 86 -4.74 -15.02 -14.45
CA ALA A 86 -5.61 -15.97 -15.13
C ALA A 86 -4.90 -16.68 -16.30
N GLN A 87 -4.09 -15.95 -17.08
CA GLN A 87 -3.34 -16.56 -18.20
C GLN A 87 -2.28 -17.54 -17.68
N LEU A 88 -1.55 -17.20 -16.61
CA LEU A 88 -0.58 -18.10 -15.98
C LEU A 88 -1.24 -19.41 -15.51
N VAL A 89 -2.38 -19.31 -14.83
CA VAL A 89 -3.14 -20.50 -14.40
C VAL A 89 -3.61 -21.33 -15.58
N ASN A 90 -4.21 -20.70 -16.60
CA ASN A 90 -4.71 -21.40 -17.79
C ASN A 90 -3.59 -22.11 -18.54
N GLU A 91 -2.42 -21.48 -18.67
CA GLU A 91 -1.27 -22.07 -19.34
C GLU A 91 -0.73 -23.29 -18.58
N ALA A 92 -0.63 -23.20 -17.24
CA ALA A 92 -0.21 -24.30 -16.39
C ALA A 92 -1.19 -25.49 -16.46
N VAL A 93 -2.50 -25.22 -16.39
CA VAL A 93 -3.55 -26.23 -16.52
C VAL A 93 -3.54 -26.87 -17.91
N GLY A 94 -3.35 -26.06 -18.96
CA GLY A 94 -3.26 -26.54 -20.36
C GLY A 94 -2.09 -27.49 -20.60
N ARG A 95 -1.05 -27.45 -19.79
CA ARG A 95 0.12 -28.35 -19.84
C ARG A 95 0.00 -29.62 -18.99
N GLY A 96 -1.18 -29.83 -18.44
CA GLY A 96 -1.50 -31.07 -17.72
C GLY A 96 -2.08 -30.85 -16.33
N GLY A 97 -1.76 -29.72 -15.68
CA GLY A 97 -2.33 -29.36 -14.36
C GLY A 97 -2.15 -30.46 -13.32
N TYR A 98 -0.95 -31.01 -13.22
CA TYR A 98 -0.66 -32.16 -12.33
C TYR A 98 -0.72 -31.80 -10.83
N ASP A 99 -0.81 -30.50 -10.51
CA ASP A 99 -0.87 -30.03 -9.14
C ASP A 99 -1.77 -28.80 -9.03
N ASN A 100 -2.07 -28.38 -7.79
CA ASN A 100 -2.84 -27.16 -7.52
C ASN A 100 -2.04 -25.90 -7.90
N VAL A 101 -2.60 -25.08 -8.80
CA VAL A 101 -1.96 -23.85 -9.27
C VAL A 101 -2.60 -22.64 -8.61
N THR A 102 -1.83 -21.94 -7.82
CA THR A 102 -2.23 -20.66 -7.20
C THR A 102 -1.28 -19.56 -7.66
N VAL A 103 -1.83 -18.42 -8.09
CA VAL A 103 -1.07 -17.29 -8.63
C VAL A 103 -1.60 -15.98 -8.08
N ILE A 104 -0.69 -15.13 -7.58
CA ILE A 104 -0.96 -13.75 -7.21
C ILE A 104 0.03 -12.86 -7.97
N VAL A 105 -0.48 -11.92 -8.77
CA VAL A 105 0.32 -10.90 -9.45
C VAL A 105 0.08 -9.55 -8.79
N VAL A 106 1.16 -8.88 -8.40
CA VAL A 106 1.12 -7.60 -7.70
C VAL A 106 1.91 -6.56 -8.49
N ASP A 107 1.26 -5.47 -8.88
CA ASP A 107 1.92 -4.31 -9.49
C ASP A 107 2.21 -3.25 -8.45
N VAL A 108 3.47 -2.81 -8.38
CA VAL A 108 3.89 -1.72 -7.51
C VAL A 108 3.62 -0.38 -8.20
N THR A 109 2.53 0.28 -7.85
CA THR A 109 2.05 1.47 -8.59
C THR A 109 2.54 2.81 -8.05
N GLY A 110 3.19 2.85 -6.90
CA GLY A 110 3.61 4.12 -6.25
C GLY A 110 2.44 5.02 -5.79
N LEU A 111 1.18 4.61 -6.00
CA LEU A 111 -0.02 5.41 -5.70
C LEU A 111 -0.22 5.70 -4.21
N ALA A 112 0.36 4.90 -3.32
CA ALA A 112 0.26 5.10 -1.88
C ALA A 112 0.80 6.46 -1.45
N GLU A 113 1.89 6.90 -2.07
CA GLU A 113 2.51 8.20 -1.78
C GLU A 113 1.73 9.38 -2.39
N GLN A 114 1.15 9.21 -3.57
CA GLN A 114 0.27 10.20 -4.19
C GLN A 114 -1.06 10.36 -3.41
N HIS A 115 -1.63 9.27 -2.90
CA HIS A 115 -2.83 9.31 -2.05
C HIS A 115 -2.55 10.01 -0.71
N ARG A 116 -1.42 9.73 -0.10
CA ARG A 116 -0.99 10.37 1.16
C ARG A 116 -0.78 11.87 0.96
N ARG A 117 -0.16 12.30 -0.15
CA ARG A 117 0.02 13.72 -0.50
C ARG A 117 -1.31 14.44 -0.77
N LYS A 118 -2.27 13.79 -1.42
CA LYS A 118 -3.61 14.37 -1.66
C LYS A 118 -4.42 14.53 -0.37
N LEU A 119 -4.37 13.57 0.55
CA LEU A 119 -5.07 13.63 1.84
C LEU A 119 -4.49 14.72 2.74
N THR A 120 -3.16 14.85 2.83
CA THR A 120 -2.50 15.91 3.64
C THR A 120 -2.75 17.29 3.06
N ARG A 121 -2.84 17.46 1.74
CA ARG A 121 -3.13 18.73 1.09
C ARG A 121 -4.58 19.19 1.35
N LYS A 122 -5.56 18.27 1.30
CA LYS A 122 -6.95 18.55 1.66
C LYS A 122 -7.10 18.94 3.14
N SER A 123 -6.45 18.21 4.05
CA SER A 123 -6.46 18.50 5.48
C SER A 123 -5.85 19.86 5.82
N ARG A 124 -4.75 20.25 5.16
CA ARG A 124 -4.14 21.57 5.34
C ARG A 124 -5.02 22.71 4.81
N ALA A 125 -5.68 22.51 3.67
CA ALA A 125 -6.59 23.52 3.10
C ALA A 125 -7.81 23.75 4.01
N THR A 126 -8.40 22.68 4.58
CA THR A 126 -9.50 22.82 5.55
C THR A 126 -9.06 23.48 6.86
N ALA A 127 -7.89 23.17 7.37
CA ALA A 127 -7.34 23.82 8.56
C ALA A 127 -7.10 25.32 8.37
N ILE A 128 -6.56 25.74 7.21
CA ILE A 128 -6.38 27.16 6.85
C ILE A 128 -7.72 27.85 6.74
N MET A 129 -8.71 27.23 6.11
CA MET A 129 -10.04 27.82 5.93
C MET A 129 -10.74 28.03 7.29
N LEU A 130 -10.62 27.06 8.23
CA LEU A 130 -11.14 27.20 9.59
C LEU A 130 -10.44 28.30 10.38
N ALA A 131 -9.11 28.44 10.25
CA ALA A 131 -8.37 29.50 10.89
C ALA A 131 -8.77 30.90 10.39
N LEU A 132 -8.97 31.07 9.08
CA LEU A 132 -9.44 32.31 8.50
C LEU A 132 -10.87 32.68 8.95
N LEU A 133 -11.75 31.70 9.06
CA LEU A 133 -13.11 31.88 9.55
C LEU A 133 -13.11 32.33 11.02
N LEU A 134 -12.24 31.75 11.86
CA LEU A 134 -12.09 32.13 13.26
C LEU A 134 -11.58 33.56 13.40
N VAL A 135 -10.59 33.97 12.58
CA VAL A 135 -10.11 35.36 12.55
C VAL A 135 -11.20 36.33 12.11
N ALA A 136 -12.01 35.99 11.14
CA ALA A 136 -13.15 36.81 10.68
C ALA A 136 -14.19 36.99 11.79
N ILE A 137 -14.50 35.94 12.54
CA ILE A 137 -15.42 36.00 13.70
C ILE A 137 -14.87 36.92 14.78
N ILE A 138 -13.59 36.80 15.15
CA ILE A 138 -12.97 37.68 16.15
C ILE A 138 -12.98 39.15 15.71
N ALA A 139 -12.66 39.43 14.45
CA ALA A 139 -12.69 40.77 13.88
C ALA A 139 -14.13 41.34 13.87
N GLY A 140 -15.11 40.51 13.50
CA GLY A 140 -16.52 40.90 13.55
C GLY A 140 -17.02 41.23 14.96
N CYS A 141 -16.65 40.41 15.94
CA CYS A 141 -16.98 40.67 17.36
C CYS A 141 -16.33 41.97 17.89
N ALA A 142 -15.04 42.18 17.56
CA ALA A 142 -14.31 43.38 17.95
C ALA A 142 -14.93 44.66 17.32
N TYR A 143 -15.29 44.58 16.04
CA TYR A 143 -15.97 45.68 15.36
C TYR A 143 -17.36 45.94 15.94
N GLY A 144 -18.14 44.89 16.19
CA GLY A 144 -19.46 45.02 16.82
C GLY A 144 -19.42 45.61 18.22
N PHE A 145 -18.43 45.16 19.01
CA PHE A 145 -18.20 45.72 20.36
C PHE A 145 -17.84 47.20 20.30
N ASN A 146 -16.93 47.59 19.43
CA ASN A 146 -16.53 48.98 19.26
C ASN A 146 -17.70 49.86 18.76
N TYR A 147 -18.50 49.33 17.82
CA TYR A 147 -19.71 50.01 17.33
C TYR A 147 -20.74 50.24 18.42
N LEU A 148 -21.01 49.23 19.27
CA LEU A 148 -21.94 49.33 20.39
C LEU A 148 -21.41 50.29 21.46
N ALA A 149 -20.11 50.21 21.78
CA ALA A 149 -19.50 51.11 22.77
C ALA A 149 -19.52 52.59 22.33
N SER A 150 -19.27 52.87 21.04
CA SER A 150 -19.29 54.24 20.52
C SER A 150 -20.70 54.85 20.39
N ASN A 151 -21.74 53.99 20.30
CA ASN A 151 -23.12 54.46 20.20
C ASN A 151 -23.92 54.32 21.52
N ALA A 152 -23.26 53.82 22.59
CA ALA A 152 -23.90 53.73 23.90
C ALA A 152 -24.03 55.12 24.55
N ALA A 153 -25.27 55.51 24.86
CA ALA A 153 -25.52 56.70 25.65
C ALA A 153 -25.71 56.33 27.11
N TYR A 154 -25.11 57.04 28.00
CA TYR A 154 -25.28 56.85 29.47
C TYR A 154 -25.70 58.12 30.16
N LEU A 155 -26.48 57.94 31.22
CA LEU A 155 -27.00 59.04 32.01
C LEU A 155 -26.13 59.24 33.23
N VAL A 156 -25.68 60.47 33.45
CA VAL A 156 -24.91 60.84 34.65
C VAL A 156 -25.71 61.93 35.37
N ALA A 157 -25.88 61.75 36.66
CA ALA A 157 -26.47 62.79 37.52
C ALA A 157 -25.34 63.71 38.01
N GLN A 158 -25.39 64.99 37.60
CA GLN A 158 -24.48 66.02 38.05
C GLN A 158 -25.27 67.26 38.50
N ASP A 159 -25.03 67.71 39.72
CA ASP A 159 -25.70 68.91 40.33
C ASP A 159 -27.22 68.90 40.26
N GLY A 160 -27.84 67.75 40.51
CA GLY A 160 -29.33 67.61 40.55
C GLY A 160 -30.00 67.62 39.16
N LYS A 161 -29.24 67.61 38.07
CA LYS A 161 -29.73 67.48 36.70
C LYS A 161 -29.15 66.21 36.06
N VAL A 162 -29.95 65.59 35.21
CA VAL A 162 -29.54 64.39 34.43
C VAL A 162 -28.94 64.86 33.10
N ALA A 163 -27.69 64.54 32.84
CA ALA A 163 -27.01 64.78 31.59
C ALA A 163 -26.86 63.44 30.82
N VAL A 164 -27.08 63.47 29.51
CA VAL A 164 -26.89 62.34 28.60
C VAL A 164 -25.54 62.46 27.91
N TYR A 165 -24.68 61.51 28.10
CA TYR A 165 -23.37 61.44 27.39
C TYR A 165 -23.44 60.32 26.38
N GLN A 166 -22.90 60.56 25.20
CA GLN A 166 -22.74 59.56 24.17
C GLN A 166 -21.30 59.05 24.26
N GLY A 167 -21.12 57.74 24.18
CA GLY A 167 -19.83 57.13 24.39
C GLY A 167 -18.70 57.66 23.52
N VAL A 168 -17.48 57.54 24.04
CA VAL A 168 -16.21 57.96 23.37
C VAL A 168 -15.81 56.90 22.35
#